data_40239743709bd0be2dac3fe8f9631d97
#
_entry.id   40239743709bd0be2dac3fe8f9631d97
#
_cell.length_a   1.000
_cell.length_b   1.000
_cell.length_c   1.000
_cell.angle_alpha   90.00
_cell.angle_beta   90.00
_cell.angle_gamma   90.00
#
_symmetry.space_group_name_H-M   'P 1'
#
loop_
_entity.id
_entity.type
_entity.pdbx_description
1 polymer ?
#
loop_
_entity_poly.entity_id
_entity_poly.type
_entity_poly.pdbx_seq_one_letter_code
_entity_poly.pdbx_strand_id
1 'polypeptide(L)'
;RPQRVNMAEYSCLIVEDSPMMRQLLVFALARVKNLRVTEADDGVDGLRKLASARFDIIVTDINMPIMDGLKLVKRVRGDPVHKDTPIVIITTEGSHEDRQRALQLGANAYITKPIQAPQVIATVKELLKIE
;
A
#
# COMPACT_ATOMS: atom_id res chain seq x y z
N ARG A 1 21.00 -23.92 4.33
CA ARG A 1 20.40 -23.56 4.13
C ARG A 1 19.67 -23.48 4.04
N PRO A 2 19.44 -23.66 4.24
CA PRO A 2 18.68 -23.43 4.06
C PRO A 2 17.85 -23.03 4.11
N GLN A 3 17.40 -23.01 4.24
CA GLN A 3 16.60 -22.66 4.15
C GLN A 3 16.10 -21.81 4.67
N ARG A 4 16.51 -21.31 4.97
CA ARG A 4 15.98 -20.29 5.41
C ARG A 4 15.41 -19.39 4.53
N VAL A 5 15.73 -19.47 3.42
CA VAL A 5 15.17 -18.72 2.39
C VAL A 5 13.68 -18.72 2.40
N ASN A 6 13.09 -19.80 2.76
CA ASN A 6 11.65 -19.85 2.81
C ASN A 6 11.12 -19.05 3.98
N MET A 7 12.01 -18.44 4.73
CA MET A 7 11.62 -17.54 5.79
C MET A 7 11.62 -16.10 5.33
N ALA A 8 11.73 -15.89 4.01
CA ALA A 8 11.70 -14.54 3.49
C ALA A 8 10.45 -13.83 3.94
N GLU A 9 10.61 -12.58 4.30
CA GLU A 9 9.51 -11.74 4.71
C GLU A 9 9.28 -10.66 3.67
N TYR A 10 8.03 -10.24 3.58
CA TYR A 10 7.65 -9.13 2.74
C TYR A 10 7.27 -7.98 3.64
N SER A 11 7.57 -6.76 3.22
CA SER A 11 7.26 -5.56 3.98
C SER A 11 6.19 -4.77 3.26
N CYS A 12 5.13 -4.42 4.00
CA CYS A 12 4.03 -3.63 3.47
C CYS A 12 3.93 -2.34 4.26
N LEU A 13 3.81 -1.22 3.56
CA LEU A 13 3.54 0.07 4.17
C LEU A 13 2.08 0.42 3.92
N ILE A 14 1.33 0.66 4.99
CA ILE A 14 -0.04 1.15 4.91
C ILE A 14 -0.03 2.63 5.25
N VAL A 15 -0.57 3.47 4.37
CA VAL A 15 -0.67 4.91 4.59
C VAL A 15 -2.15 5.28 4.62
N GLU A 16 -2.64 5.64 5.78
CA GLU A 16 -4.06 5.89 5.99
C GLU A 16 -4.25 6.79 7.21
N ASP A 17 -4.93 7.90 7.04
CA ASP A 17 -5.11 8.87 8.12
C ASP A 17 -6.25 8.52 9.07
N SER A 18 -7.17 7.65 8.68
CA SER A 18 -8.24 7.21 9.56
C SER A 18 -7.76 6.04 10.40
N PRO A 19 -7.72 6.17 11.73
CA PRO A 19 -7.28 5.05 12.57
C PRO A 19 -8.14 3.80 12.40
N MET A 20 -9.44 3.99 12.24
CA MET A 20 -10.35 2.85 12.07
C MET A 20 -10.07 2.12 10.76
N MET A 21 -9.95 2.87 9.67
CA MET A 21 -9.69 2.25 8.37
C MET A 21 -8.31 1.58 8.36
N ARG A 22 -7.32 2.22 9.00
CA ARG A 22 -5.99 1.66 9.08
C ARG A 22 -6.02 0.32 9.82
N GLN A 23 -6.80 0.24 10.91
CA GLN A 23 -6.94 -0.99 11.66
C GLN A 23 -7.58 -2.11 10.83
N LEU A 24 -8.57 -1.75 10.02
CA LEU A 24 -9.21 -2.74 9.15
C LEU A 24 -8.21 -3.32 8.14
N LEU A 25 -7.35 -2.46 7.59
CA LEU A 25 -6.33 -2.90 6.66
C LEU A 25 -5.30 -3.79 7.36
N VAL A 26 -4.87 -3.39 8.56
CA VAL A 26 -3.93 -4.18 9.34
C VAL A 26 -4.51 -5.56 9.65
N PHE A 27 -5.77 -5.60 10.05
CA PHE A 27 -6.44 -6.86 10.34
C PHE A 27 -6.49 -7.77 9.11
N ALA A 28 -6.85 -7.19 7.97
CA ALA A 28 -6.92 -7.98 6.74
C ALA A 28 -5.55 -8.56 6.40
N LEU A 29 -4.53 -7.71 6.44
CA LEU A 29 -3.19 -8.12 5.99
C LEU A 29 -2.45 -8.97 7.02
N ALA A 30 -2.91 -9.00 8.27
CA ALA A 30 -2.35 -9.91 9.25
C ALA A 30 -2.54 -11.38 8.85
N ARG A 31 -3.45 -11.63 7.93
CA ARG A 31 -3.73 -13.00 7.46
C ARG A 31 -2.80 -13.42 6.33
N VAL A 32 -1.96 -12.52 5.84
CA VAL A 32 -1.00 -12.87 4.80
C VAL A 32 0.28 -13.33 5.47
N LYS A 33 0.65 -14.57 5.19
CA LYS A 33 1.81 -15.18 5.83
C LYS A 33 3.09 -14.46 5.42
N ASN A 34 3.96 -14.25 6.39
CA ASN A 34 5.27 -13.64 6.20
C ASN A 34 5.22 -12.18 5.74
N LEU A 35 4.10 -11.51 5.98
CA LEU A 35 3.97 -10.10 5.65
C LEU A 35 4.10 -9.27 6.91
N ARG A 36 5.10 -8.39 6.94
CA ARG A 36 5.28 -7.44 8.03
C ARG A 36 4.65 -6.13 7.61
N VAL A 37 3.76 -5.60 8.45
CA VAL A 37 3.00 -4.40 8.13
C VAL A 37 3.53 -3.24 8.96
N THR A 38 3.84 -2.13 8.30
CA THR A 38 4.21 -0.87 8.93
C THR A 38 3.11 0.13 8.63
N GLU A 39 2.71 0.89 9.63
CA GLU A 39 1.63 1.85 9.51
C GLU A 39 2.17 3.27 9.46
N ALA A 40 1.60 4.09 8.57
CA ALA A 40 1.84 5.52 8.53
C ALA A 40 0.48 6.19 8.63
N ASP A 41 0.41 7.27 9.40
CA ASP A 41 -0.87 7.90 9.68
C ASP A 41 -1.22 9.03 8.71
N ASP A 42 -0.34 9.35 7.77
CA ASP A 42 -0.63 10.25 6.66
C ASP A 42 0.48 10.16 5.62
N GLY A 43 0.34 10.95 4.55
CA GLY A 43 1.31 10.88 3.45
C GLY A 43 2.71 11.36 3.84
N VAL A 44 2.79 12.33 4.74
CA VAL A 44 4.09 12.83 5.19
C VAL A 44 4.79 11.76 6.02
N ASP A 45 4.06 11.11 6.92
CA ASP A 45 4.61 10.01 7.71
C ASP A 45 5.01 8.85 6.80
N GLY A 46 4.22 8.61 5.75
CA GLY A 46 4.55 7.59 4.76
C GLY A 46 5.88 7.84 4.08
N LEU A 47 6.11 9.10 3.66
CA LEU A 47 7.37 9.46 3.04
C LEU A 47 8.54 9.30 4.02
N ARG A 48 8.31 9.64 5.28
CA ARG A 48 9.36 9.50 6.28
C ARG A 48 9.77 8.02 6.42
N LYS A 49 8.79 7.14 6.43
CA LYS A 49 9.06 5.72 6.55
C LYS A 49 9.70 5.14 5.29
N LEU A 50 9.29 5.64 4.12
CA LEU A 50 9.91 5.23 2.88
C LEU A 50 11.38 5.66 2.78
N ALA A 51 11.74 6.75 3.44
CA ALA A 51 13.11 7.21 3.45
C ALA A 51 13.99 6.36 4.37
N SER A 52 13.39 5.67 5.34
CA SER A 52 14.17 4.94 6.34
C SER A 52 14.14 3.43 6.16
N ALA A 53 13.32 2.90 5.25
CA ALA A 53 13.20 1.45 5.08
C ALA A 53 12.71 1.12 3.67
N ARG A 54 13.00 -0.09 3.24
CA ARG A 54 12.54 -0.58 1.94
C ARG A 54 11.28 -1.38 2.13
N PHE A 55 10.29 -1.14 1.27
CA PHE A 55 9.01 -1.85 1.30
C PHE A 55 8.80 -2.59 -0.01
N ASP A 56 8.10 -3.71 0.07
CA ASP A 56 7.80 -4.53 -1.10
C ASP A 56 6.46 -4.16 -1.71
N ILE A 57 5.59 -3.51 -0.96
CA ILE A 57 4.29 -3.07 -1.45
C ILE A 57 3.80 -1.92 -0.58
N ILE A 58 3.07 -0.99 -1.20
CA ILE A 58 2.50 0.16 -0.51
C ILE A 58 1.00 0.15 -0.73
N VAL A 59 0.23 0.31 0.35
CA VAL A 59 -1.22 0.45 0.29
C VAL A 59 -1.55 1.83 0.85
N THR A 60 -2.14 2.70 0.04
CA THR A 60 -2.39 4.06 0.47
C THR A 60 -3.79 4.53 0.10
N ASP A 61 -4.41 5.29 1.01
CA ASP A 61 -5.64 6.00 0.72
C ASP A 61 -5.33 7.16 -0.21
N ILE A 62 -6.29 7.56 -1.03
CA ILE A 62 -6.14 8.76 -1.86
C ILE A 62 -6.44 10.01 -1.05
N ASN A 63 -7.51 9.99 -0.25
CA ASN A 63 -8.00 11.20 0.41
C ASN A 63 -7.35 11.38 1.77
N MET A 64 -6.27 12.13 1.80
CA MET A 64 -5.54 12.45 3.04
C MET A 64 -5.18 13.92 3.03
N PRO A 65 -5.07 14.53 4.22
CA PRO A 65 -4.71 15.95 4.30
C PRO A 65 -3.25 16.15 3.92
N ILE A 66 -2.94 17.36 3.46
CA ILE A 66 -1.59 17.84 3.13
C ILE A 66 -0.99 17.10 1.94
N MET A 67 -0.74 15.81 2.06
CA MET A 67 -0.23 15.01 0.96
C MET A 67 -1.20 13.87 0.69
N ASP A 68 -1.98 13.99 -0.39
CA ASP A 68 -2.94 12.97 -0.77
C ASP A 68 -2.22 11.79 -1.43
N GLY A 69 -2.99 10.72 -1.68
CA GLY A 69 -2.41 9.51 -2.25
C GLY A 69 -1.85 9.68 -3.65
N LEU A 70 -2.43 10.60 -4.44
CA LEU A 70 -1.92 10.84 -5.79
C LEU A 70 -0.51 11.43 -5.75
N LYS A 71 -0.30 12.39 -4.85
CA LYS A 71 1.01 12.99 -4.66
C LYS A 71 2.00 11.95 -4.14
N LEU A 72 1.53 11.08 -3.25
CA LEU A 72 2.39 10.03 -2.71
C LEU A 72 2.83 9.09 -3.83
N VAL A 73 1.92 8.66 -4.71
CA VAL A 73 2.26 7.81 -5.83
C VAL A 73 3.34 8.46 -6.68
N LYS A 74 3.16 9.74 -6.99
CA LYS A 74 4.12 10.46 -7.81
C LYS A 74 5.50 10.50 -7.15
N ARG A 75 5.55 10.74 -5.82
CA ARG A 75 6.81 10.79 -5.10
C ARG A 75 7.49 9.44 -5.08
N VAL A 76 6.71 8.37 -4.89
CA VAL A 76 7.26 7.02 -4.86
C VAL A 76 7.88 6.67 -6.21
N ARG A 77 7.20 7.02 -7.30
CA ARG A 77 7.70 6.70 -8.65
C ARG A 77 8.96 7.49 -9.00
N GLY A 78 9.23 8.58 -8.30
CA GLY A 78 10.47 9.34 -8.47
C GLY A 78 11.58 8.90 -7.52
N ASP A 79 11.32 7.95 -6.64
CA ASP A 79 12.30 7.49 -5.66
C ASP A 79 13.08 6.32 -6.26
N PRO A 80 14.40 6.40 -6.36
CA PRO A 80 15.18 5.31 -6.95
C PRO A 80 14.99 3.96 -6.27
N VAL A 81 14.71 3.95 -4.97
CA VAL A 81 14.51 2.70 -4.23
C VAL A 81 13.15 2.11 -4.50
N HIS A 82 12.13 2.97 -4.61
CA HIS A 82 10.74 2.50 -4.69
C HIS A 82 10.05 2.76 -6.02
N LYS A 83 10.80 3.15 -7.05
CA LYS A 83 10.20 3.50 -8.34
C LYS A 83 9.38 2.38 -8.96
N ASP A 84 9.69 1.14 -8.63
CA ASP A 84 8.97 -0.02 -9.17
C ASP A 84 8.16 -0.77 -8.13
N THR A 85 8.10 -0.25 -6.90
CA THR A 85 7.37 -0.90 -5.83
C THR A 85 5.87 -0.88 -6.13
N PRO A 86 5.17 -2.02 -6.05
CA PRO A 86 3.72 -2.04 -6.28
C PRO A 86 2.98 -1.12 -5.32
N ILE A 87 2.02 -0.39 -5.85
CA ILE A 87 1.19 0.52 -5.07
C ILE A 87 -0.27 0.17 -5.30
N VAL A 88 -1.00 -0.05 -4.20
CA VAL A 88 -2.45 -0.24 -4.20
C VAL A 88 -3.07 1.01 -3.60
N ILE A 89 -4.00 1.62 -4.31
CA ILE A 89 -4.72 2.78 -3.77
C ILE A 89 -6.08 2.34 -3.23
N ILE A 90 -6.47 2.99 -2.13
CA ILE A 90 -7.81 2.79 -1.55
C ILE A 90 -8.60 4.06 -1.88
N THR A 91 -9.76 3.90 -2.47
CA THR A 91 -10.53 5.03 -2.97
C THR A 91 -12.00 4.87 -2.62
N THR A 92 -12.71 6.00 -2.49
CA THR A 92 -14.14 5.94 -2.27
C THR A 92 -14.86 5.59 -3.56
N GLU A 93 -16.02 4.98 -3.40
CA GLU A 93 -16.85 4.65 -4.54
C GLU A 93 -17.22 5.94 -5.26
N GLY A 94 -17.19 5.92 -6.58
CA GLY A 94 -17.53 7.10 -7.36
C GLY A 94 -16.32 7.95 -7.74
N SER A 95 -15.14 7.67 -7.20
CA SER A 95 -13.94 8.44 -7.49
C SER A 95 -13.25 7.95 -8.74
N HIS A 96 -14.01 7.92 -9.85
CA HIS A 96 -13.49 7.35 -11.09
C HIS A 96 -12.29 8.11 -11.62
N GLU A 97 -12.35 9.45 -11.60
CA GLU A 97 -11.26 10.27 -12.08
C GLU A 97 -9.99 10.09 -11.25
N ASP A 98 -10.14 9.99 -9.94
CA ASP A 98 -9.00 9.78 -9.06
C ASP A 98 -8.35 8.43 -9.32
N ARG A 99 -9.15 7.40 -9.58
CA ARG A 99 -8.62 6.08 -9.90
C ARG A 99 -7.84 6.12 -11.20
N GLN A 100 -8.41 6.76 -12.24
CA GLN A 100 -7.75 6.88 -13.52
C GLN A 100 -6.41 7.62 -13.38
N ARG A 101 -6.43 8.72 -12.64
CA ARG A 101 -5.22 9.50 -12.46
C ARG A 101 -4.16 8.72 -11.70
N ALA A 102 -4.57 7.97 -10.66
CA ALA A 102 -3.63 7.18 -9.89
C ALA A 102 -2.95 6.12 -10.77
N LEU A 103 -3.74 5.44 -11.61
CA LEU A 103 -3.19 4.44 -12.51
C LEU A 103 -2.23 5.08 -13.52
N GLN A 104 -2.58 6.26 -14.04
CA GLN A 104 -1.71 6.97 -14.95
C GLN A 104 -0.40 7.39 -14.31
N LEU A 105 -0.44 7.71 -13.01
CA LEU A 105 0.75 8.09 -12.27
C LEU A 105 1.59 6.88 -11.87
N GLY A 106 1.07 5.68 -12.03
CA GLY A 106 1.84 4.48 -11.79
C GLY A 106 1.36 3.57 -10.68
N ALA A 107 0.14 3.78 -10.15
CA ALA A 107 -0.43 2.82 -9.21
C ALA A 107 -0.73 1.52 -9.93
N ASN A 108 -0.63 0.40 -9.23
CA ASN A 108 -0.77 -0.92 -9.82
C ASN A 108 -2.17 -1.48 -9.68
N ALA A 109 -2.91 -1.05 -8.67
CA ALA A 109 -4.26 -1.53 -8.44
C ALA A 109 -5.01 -0.55 -7.57
N TYR A 110 -6.32 -0.69 -7.53
CA TYR A 110 -7.14 0.11 -6.61
C TYR A 110 -8.19 -0.78 -5.96
N ILE A 111 -8.61 -0.37 -4.77
CA ILE A 111 -9.64 -1.07 -4.01
C ILE A 111 -10.63 -0.01 -3.57
N THR A 112 -11.92 -0.25 -3.82
CA THR A 112 -12.97 0.70 -3.49
C THR A 112 -13.49 0.46 -2.09
N LYS A 113 -13.70 1.54 -1.33
CA LYS A 113 -14.32 1.45 -0.01
C LYS A 113 -15.80 1.17 -0.18
N PRO A 114 -16.40 0.41 0.73
CA PRO A 114 -15.81 -0.18 1.94
C PRO A 114 -14.93 -1.37 1.57
N ILE A 115 -13.81 -1.49 2.25
CA ILE A 115 -12.87 -2.57 1.93
C ILE A 115 -13.41 -3.91 2.38
N GLN A 116 -13.07 -4.92 1.59
CA GLN A 116 -13.41 -6.31 1.91
C GLN A 116 -12.10 -7.05 2.10
N ALA A 117 -11.93 -7.68 3.26
CA ALA A 117 -10.67 -8.34 3.57
C ALA A 117 -10.21 -9.32 2.50
N PRO A 118 -11.08 -10.18 1.95
CA PRO A 118 -10.63 -11.11 0.89
C PRO A 118 -10.05 -10.40 -0.32
N GLN A 119 -10.62 -9.26 -0.72
CA GLN A 119 -10.13 -8.51 -1.87
C GLN A 119 -8.77 -7.89 -1.57
N VAL A 120 -8.61 -7.33 -0.37
CA VAL A 120 -7.34 -6.73 0.03
C VAL A 120 -6.24 -7.80 0.03
N ILE A 121 -6.53 -8.93 0.63
CA ILE A 121 -5.59 -10.03 0.72
C ILE A 121 -5.20 -10.53 -0.67
N ALA A 122 -6.19 -10.75 -1.53
CA ALA A 122 -5.93 -11.27 -2.87
C ALA A 122 -5.10 -10.30 -3.70
N THR A 123 -5.41 -9.00 -3.61
CA THR A 123 -4.68 -7.98 -4.37
C THR A 123 -3.23 -7.91 -3.94
N VAL A 124 -2.97 -7.93 -2.63
CA VAL A 124 -1.61 -7.86 -2.13
C VAL A 124 -0.82 -9.10 -2.52
N LYS A 125 -1.44 -10.28 -2.37
CA LYS A 125 -0.77 -11.53 -2.75
C LYS A 125 -0.43 -11.55 -4.23
N GLU A 126 -1.35 -11.08 -5.05
CA GLU A 126 -1.13 -11.06 -6.50
C GLU A 126 0.05 -10.17 -6.87
N LEU A 127 0.11 -8.97 -6.27
CA LEU A 127 1.18 -8.04 -6.59
C LEU A 127 2.53 -8.48 -6.03
N LEU A 128 2.51 -9.17 -4.90
CA LEU A 128 3.74 -9.74 -4.33
C LEU A 128 4.10 -11.06 -5.01
N LYS A 129 3.20 -11.62 -5.82
CA LYS A 129 3.41 -12.88 -6.53
C LYS A 129 3.61 -14.03 -5.55
N ILE A 130 2.78 -14.07 -4.53
CA ILE A 130 2.78 -15.13 -3.52
C ILE A 130 1.39 -15.74 -3.42
N GLU A 131 1.30 -16.91 -2.78
CA GLU A 131 0.03 -17.61 -2.65
C GLU A 131 -0.63 -17.42 -1.32
#